data_8607002481b2d3b04358b3d7f761979b
#
_entry.id   8607002481b2d3b04358b3d7f761979b
#
_cell.length_a   1.000
_cell.length_b   1.000
_cell.length_c   1.000
_cell.angle_alpha   90.00
_cell.angle_beta   90.00
_cell.angle_gamma   90.00
#
_symmetry.space_group_name_H-M   'P 1'
#
loop_
_entity.id
_entity.type
_entity.pdbx_description
1 polymer ?
#
loop_
_entity_poly.entity_id
_entity_poly.type
_entity_poly.pdbx_seq_one_letter_code
_entity_poly.pdbx_strand_id
1 'polypeptide(L)'
;MSNILVELSNSMAAATEKAAASTVLVNARRRMPASGIAFAPDLVLTADHVVEQEDGITVLLPGGTQAAAKLAGRDPGSDLAVLRLEKEHATPAEPALQASIGQLVLALGRPSDAGIEASLGVVSAMGGPLRTPHGSIDRYIRTDATPYPGFSGGPLVDAEGQVVGVNTSGFGRGVVLTIPAEYAWKVADQLARAGSVKRGYLGVRSEAVELPEDAQKDLKRKQATGLLLVSVERKSPAESGHLIVGDILVGIDGQPVPDHDVLFAHLTGDVVGKTVPMEVLRGGKPQVFMVEVGARP
;
A
#
# COMPACT_ATOMS: atom_id res chain seq x y z
N MET A 1 43.92 1.44 13.61
CA MET A 1 42.95 1.44 12.49
C MET A 1 41.77 0.60 12.96
N SER A 2 40.60 1.16 13.05
CA SER A 2 39.41 0.39 13.39
C SER A 2 39.09 -0.60 12.25
N ASN A 3 38.55 -1.74 12.63
CA ASN A 3 38.16 -2.76 11.64
C ASN A 3 36.81 -2.38 11.06
N ILE A 4 36.75 -1.97 9.79
CA ILE A 4 35.54 -1.54 9.09
C ILE A 4 34.39 -2.56 9.19
N LEU A 5 34.69 -3.86 9.28
CA LEU A 5 33.67 -4.89 9.45
C LEU A 5 33.06 -4.86 10.87
N VAL A 6 33.86 -4.52 11.87
CA VAL A 6 33.38 -4.35 13.25
C VAL A 6 32.50 -3.10 13.34
N GLU A 7 32.92 -2.01 12.71
CA GLU A 7 32.10 -0.78 12.64
C GLU A 7 30.78 -1.02 11.95
N LEU A 8 30.77 -1.69 10.80
CA LEU A 8 29.56 -2.06 10.09
C LEU A 8 28.65 -2.94 10.96
N SER A 9 29.22 -3.98 11.60
CA SER A 9 28.46 -4.87 12.49
C SER A 9 27.81 -4.11 13.65
N ASN A 10 28.57 -3.19 14.27
CA ASN A 10 28.06 -2.38 15.37
C ASN A 10 26.95 -1.39 14.90
N SER A 11 27.12 -0.82 13.70
CA SER A 11 26.09 0.05 13.10
C SER A 11 24.79 -0.72 12.84
N MET A 12 24.87 -1.94 12.30
CA MET A 12 23.68 -2.79 12.09
C MET A 12 22.99 -3.18 13.41
N ALA A 13 23.77 -3.48 14.46
CA ALA A 13 23.24 -3.77 15.77
C ALA A 13 22.53 -2.54 16.37
N ALA A 14 23.15 -1.36 16.28
CA ALA A 14 22.56 -0.10 16.74
C ALA A 14 21.27 0.27 15.97
N ALA A 15 21.26 0.06 14.63
CA ALA A 15 20.08 0.26 13.82
C ALA A 15 18.92 -0.67 14.25
N THR A 16 19.25 -1.95 14.55
CA THR A 16 18.29 -2.91 15.07
C THR A 16 17.72 -2.47 16.42
N GLU A 17 18.57 -2.03 17.35
CA GLU A 17 18.16 -1.56 18.68
C GLU A 17 17.26 -0.33 18.58
N LYS A 18 17.62 0.65 17.74
CA LYS A 18 16.79 1.84 17.50
C LYS A 18 15.40 1.47 16.97
N ALA A 19 15.34 0.64 15.94
CA ALA A 19 14.07 0.23 15.33
C ALA A 19 13.25 -0.70 16.23
N ALA A 20 13.90 -1.48 17.09
CA ALA A 20 13.23 -2.35 18.06
C ALA A 20 12.35 -1.57 19.04
N ALA A 21 12.68 -0.29 19.33
CA ALA A 21 11.90 0.58 20.20
C ALA A 21 10.50 0.90 19.65
N SER A 22 10.30 0.82 18.35
CA SER A 22 9.02 1.05 17.66
C SER A 22 8.40 -0.23 17.07
N THR A 23 9.12 -1.37 17.12
CA THR A 23 8.63 -2.65 16.58
C THR A 23 7.91 -3.44 17.66
N VAL A 24 6.64 -3.72 17.43
CA VAL A 24 5.73 -4.38 18.39
C VAL A 24 5.32 -5.75 17.91
N LEU A 25 4.87 -6.62 18.85
CA LEU A 25 4.18 -7.86 18.53
C LEU A 25 2.69 -7.58 18.44
N VAL A 26 2.06 -8.06 17.37
CA VAL A 26 0.61 -7.95 17.13
C VAL A 26 -0.03 -9.33 17.26
N ASN A 27 -0.93 -9.45 18.22
CA ASN A 27 -1.74 -10.64 18.44
C ASN A 27 -3.18 -10.37 18.00
N ALA A 28 -3.45 -10.56 16.69
CA ALA A 28 -4.74 -10.31 16.03
C ALA A 28 -5.21 -11.52 15.22
N ARG A 29 -4.66 -12.72 15.50
CA ARG A 29 -5.01 -13.98 14.85
C ARG A 29 -4.80 -15.16 15.80
N ARG A 30 -5.44 -16.30 15.48
CA ARG A 30 -5.45 -17.48 16.37
C ARG A 30 -4.14 -18.27 16.42
N ARG A 31 -3.30 -18.15 15.40
CA ARG A 31 -2.08 -18.96 15.28
C ARG A 31 -0.87 -18.20 15.84
N MET A 32 0.10 -17.92 15.00
CA MET A 32 1.32 -17.26 15.41
C MET A 32 1.12 -15.74 15.38
N PRO A 33 1.56 -14.98 16.39
CA PRO A 33 1.57 -13.52 16.32
C PRO A 33 2.31 -12.99 15.11
N ALA A 34 2.11 -11.73 14.80
CA ALA A 34 2.79 -11.01 13.75
C ALA A 34 3.49 -9.77 14.33
N SER A 35 4.10 -9.00 13.46
CA SER A 35 4.78 -7.77 13.84
C SER A 35 3.95 -6.55 13.49
N GLY A 36 4.28 -5.42 14.10
CA GLY A 36 3.74 -4.12 13.78
C GLY A 36 4.76 -3.03 14.03
N ILE A 37 4.45 -1.83 13.56
CA ILE A 37 5.27 -0.62 13.71
C ILE A 37 4.41 0.43 14.39
N ALA A 38 4.84 0.93 15.54
CA ALA A 38 4.25 2.13 16.10
C ALA A 38 4.60 3.32 15.19
N PHE A 39 3.62 3.89 14.50
CA PHE A 39 3.86 5.04 13.62
C PHE A 39 3.35 6.37 14.22
N ALA A 40 2.56 6.27 15.28
CA ALA A 40 2.19 7.36 16.19
C ALA A 40 2.08 6.81 17.61
N PRO A 41 2.01 7.67 18.65
CA PRO A 41 2.02 7.20 20.03
C PRO A 41 0.93 6.18 20.39
N ASP A 42 -0.26 6.31 19.79
CA ASP A 42 -1.43 5.46 20.02
C ASP A 42 -1.80 4.60 18.80
N LEU A 43 -0.98 4.59 17.73
CA LEU A 43 -1.30 3.92 16.49
C LEU A 43 -0.19 2.95 16.05
N VAL A 44 -0.59 1.75 15.71
CA VAL A 44 0.28 0.68 15.21
C VAL A 44 -0.14 0.30 13.79
N LEU A 45 0.81 0.36 12.88
CA LEU A 45 0.69 -0.12 11.50
C LEU A 45 1.12 -1.58 11.45
N THR A 46 0.34 -2.42 10.76
CA THR A 46 0.64 -3.83 10.53
C THR A 46 0.13 -4.27 9.16
N ALA A 47 0.36 -5.53 8.77
CA ALA A 47 -0.21 -6.08 7.55
C ALA A 47 -1.69 -6.44 7.75
N ASP A 48 -2.52 -6.24 6.72
CA ASP A 48 -3.96 -6.54 6.79
C ASP A 48 -4.24 -8.03 6.96
N HIS A 49 -3.52 -8.88 6.23
CA HIS A 49 -3.73 -10.34 6.27
C HIS A 49 -3.42 -10.99 7.63
N VAL A 50 -2.75 -10.29 8.56
CA VAL A 50 -2.48 -10.79 9.90
C VAL A 50 -3.56 -10.38 10.91
N VAL A 51 -4.50 -9.52 10.52
CA VAL A 51 -5.65 -9.12 11.33
C VAL A 51 -6.85 -10.00 10.96
N GLU A 52 -6.90 -11.21 11.55
CA GLU A 52 -7.97 -12.20 11.29
C GLU A 52 -9.18 -12.01 12.21
N GLN A 53 -9.03 -11.30 13.32
CA GLN A 53 -10.10 -11.00 14.29
C GLN A 53 -10.12 -9.51 14.59
N GLU A 54 -11.30 -8.97 14.82
CA GLU A 54 -11.50 -7.54 15.11
C GLU A 54 -11.64 -7.27 16.62
N ASP A 55 -12.01 -8.29 17.39
CA ASP A 55 -12.14 -8.22 18.83
C ASP A 55 -10.99 -8.92 19.55
N GLY A 56 -10.64 -8.42 20.75
CA GLY A 56 -9.62 -9.02 21.60
C GLY A 56 -8.19 -8.87 21.06
N ILE A 57 -7.95 -7.91 20.19
CA ILE A 57 -6.61 -7.62 19.67
C ILE A 57 -5.74 -7.11 20.81
N THR A 58 -4.54 -7.66 20.92
CA THR A 58 -3.52 -7.17 21.86
C THR A 58 -2.20 -6.90 21.16
N VAL A 59 -1.48 -5.92 21.65
CA VAL A 59 -0.16 -5.52 21.18
C VAL A 59 0.82 -5.60 22.35
N LEU A 60 1.92 -6.34 22.18
CA LEU A 60 3.00 -6.36 23.14
C LEU A 60 4.03 -5.30 22.74
N LEU A 61 4.15 -4.26 23.57
CA LEU A 61 5.09 -3.16 23.38
C LEU A 61 6.51 -3.56 23.76
N PRO A 62 7.54 -2.87 23.26
CA PRO A 62 8.89 -2.97 23.78
C PRO A 62 8.88 -2.72 25.31
N GLY A 63 9.62 -3.55 26.06
CA GLY A 63 9.58 -3.52 27.52
C GLY A 63 8.55 -4.45 28.19
N GLY A 64 7.74 -5.18 27.38
CA GLY A 64 6.86 -6.25 27.87
C GLY A 64 5.47 -5.80 28.30
N THR A 65 5.10 -4.54 28.10
CA THR A 65 3.73 -4.06 28.37
C THR A 65 2.75 -4.57 27.30
N GLN A 66 1.72 -5.27 27.73
CA GLN A 66 0.63 -5.69 26.85
C GLN A 66 -0.46 -4.62 26.82
N ALA A 67 -0.75 -4.11 25.63
CA ALA A 67 -1.76 -3.10 25.37
C ALA A 67 -2.98 -3.73 24.69
N ALA A 68 -4.18 -3.35 25.12
CA ALA A 68 -5.39 -3.65 24.36
C ALA A 68 -5.48 -2.70 23.14
N ALA A 69 -5.93 -3.23 22.02
CA ALA A 69 -6.04 -2.45 20.79
C ALA A 69 -7.34 -2.75 20.04
N LYS A 70 -7.76 -1.80 19.20
CA LYS A 70 -8.90 -1.93 18.30
C LYS A 70 -8.46 -1.67 16.88
N LEU A 71 -9.11 -2.34 15.92
CA LEU A 71 -8.92 -2.03 14.51
C LEU A 71 -9.44 -0.61 14.24
N ALA A 72 -8.53 0.29 13.87
CA ALA A 72 -8.86 1.66 13.47
C ALA A 72 -9.24 1.74 11.99
N GLY A 73 -8.64 0.88 11.17
CA GLY A 73 -8.96 0.78 9.75
C GLY A 73 -8.09 -0.24 9.04
N ARG A 74 -8.54 -0.67 7.85
CA ARG A 74 -7.84 -1.66 7.03
C ARG A 74 -7.98 -1.39 5.54
N ASP A 75 -6.97 -1.78 4.78
CA ASP A 75 -6.96 -1.74 3.32
C ASP A 75 -6.36 -3.04 2.75
N PRO A 76 -7.21 -4.03 2.41
CA PRO A 76 -6.76 -5.28 1.81
C PRO A 76 -5.97 -5.10 0.50
N GLY A 77 -6.18 -3.99 -0.21
CA GLY A 77 -5.51 -3.74 -1.48
C GLY A 77 -4.04 -3.40 -1.34
N SER A 78 -3.64 -2.70 -0.30
CA SER A 78 -2.25 -2.45 0.05
C SER A 78 -1.71 -3.43 1.08
N ASP A 79 -2.56 -4.33 1.60
CA ASP A 79 -2.24 -5.23 2.72
C ASP A 79 -1.74 -4.47 3.96
N LEU A 80 -2.42 -3.37 4.30
CA LEU A 80 -2.12 -2.57 5.48
C LEU A 80 -3.34 -2.46 6.41
N ALA A 81 -3.09 -2.51 7.71
CA ALA A 81 -4.07 -2.26 8.75
C ALA A 81 -3.49 -1.38 9.85
N VAL A 82 -4.34 -0.56 10.46
CA VAL A 82 -4.00 0.30 11.59
C VAL A 82 -4.77 -0.15 12.81
N LEU A 83 -4.05 -0.36 13.90
CA LEU A 83 -4.60 -0.64 15.22
C LEU A 83 -4.44 0.58 16.11
N ARG A 84 -5.47 0.91 16.89
CA ARG A 84 -5.42 1.97 17.91
C ARG A 84 -5.28 1.35 19.29
N LEU A 85 -4.24 1.74 20.02
CA LEU A 85 -4.04 1.37 21.43
C LEU A 85 -5.08 2.09 22.29
N GLU A 86 -5.61 1.41 23.30
CA GLU A 86 -6.68 1.99 24.13
C GLU A 86 -6.17 2.97 25.19
N LYS A 87 -5.01 2.71 25.77
CA LYS A 87 -4.47 3.49 26.91
C LYS A 87 -2.98 3.74 26.83
N GLU A 88 -2.23 2.79 26.31
CA GLU A 88 -0.78 2.79 26.28
C GLU A 88 -0.26 3.63 25.13
N HIS A 89 0.99 4.05 25.26
CA HIS A 89 1.71 4.78 24.22
C HIS A 89 2.99 4.06 23.86
N ALA A 90 3.23 3.98 22.56
CA ALA A 90 4.44 3.41 21.97
C ALA A 90 5.37 4.53 21.46
N THR A 91 6.64 4.22 21.31
CA THR A 91 7.60 5.12 20.67
C THR A 91 7.41 5.07 19.16
N PRO A 92 7.08 6.18 18.47
CA PRO A 92 6.89 6.18 17.03
C PRO A 92 8.19 5.91 16.27
N ALA A 93 8.07 5.16 15.16
CA ALA A 93 9.15 4.95 14.23
C ALA A 93 9.42 6.19 13.36
N GLU A 94 10.67 6.36 12.96
CA GLU A 94 11.07 7.36 11.98
C GLU A 94 11.05 6.76 10.56
N PRO A 95 10.23 7.27 9.62
CA PRO A 95 10.29 6.81 8.24
C PRO A 95 11.52 7.36 7.52
N ALA A 96 12.19 6.51 6.73
CA ALA A 96 13.24 6.94 5.82
C ALA A 96 12.65 7.71 4.63
N LEU A 97 13.39 8.72 4.15
CA LEU A 97 12.91 9.55 3.03
C LEU A 97 12.88 8.79 1.71
N GLN A 98 13.87 7.95 1.44
CA GLN A 98 13.99 7.19 0.21
C GLN A 98 14.82 5.92 0.43
N ALA A 99 14.58 4.90 -0.41
CA ALA A 99 15.42 3.72 -0.53
C ALA A 99 16.17 3.73 -1.86
N SER A 100 17.32 3.04 -1.91
CA SER A 100 18.11 2.88 -3.14
C SER A 100 18.47 1.43 -3.35
N ILE A 101 18.47 0.97 -4.61
CA ILE A 101 18.91 -0.38 -4.95
C ILE A 101 20.38 -0.55 -4.54
N GLY A 102 20.70 -1.68 -3.88
CA GLY A 102 22.02 -1.97 -3.32
C GLY A 102 22.23 -1.42 -1.90
N GLN A 103 21.32 -0.64 -1.35
CA GLN A 103 21.37 -0.17 0.03
C GLN A 103 21.24 -1.33 1.01
N LEU A 104 22.09 -1.39 2.04
CA LEU A 104 21.96 -2.34 3.15
C LEU A 104 20.69 -2.08 3.93
N VAL A 105 19.97 -3.15 4.25
CA VAL A 105 18.72 -3.11 5.00
C VAL A 105 18.62 -4.29 5.96
N LEU A 106 17.83 -4.10 7.02
CA LEU A 106 17.47 -5.14 7.97
C LEU A 106 15.94 -5.35 7.94
N ALA A 107 15.49 -6.56 7.64
CA ALA A 107 14.13 -6.96 7.90
C ALA A 107 14.00 -7.30 9.38
N LEU A 108 13.08 -6.65 10.09
CA LEU A 108 12.86 -6.86 11.51
C LEU A 108 11.45 -7.38 11.78
N GLY A 109 11.33 -8.14 12.86
CA GLY A 109 10.05 -8.61 13.37
C GLY A 109 10.13 -8.90 14.88
N ARG A 110 8.96 -8.92 15.50
CA ARG A 110 8.76 -9.36 16.89
C ARG A 110 7.69 -10.44 16.91
N PRO A 111 8.02 -11.67 16.46
CA PRO A 111 7.03 -12.75 16.33
C PRO A 111 6.67 -13.41 17.67
N SER A 112 7.42 -13.13 18.73
CA SER A 112 7.21 -13.67 20.07
C SER A 112 7.63 -12.68 21.16
N ASP A 113 7.37 -13.01 22.42
CA ASP A 113 7.81 -12.27 23.61
C ASP A 113 9.33 -12.37 23.86
N ALA A 114 10.03 -13.30 23.19
CA ALA A 114 11.47 -13.42 23.26
C ALA A 114 12.23 -12.19 22.75
N GLY A 115 11.56 -11.32 21.96
CA GLY A 115 12.12 -10.05 21.55
C GLY A 115 12.15 -9.83 20.03
N ILE A 116 13.08 -8.98 19.59
CA ILE A 116 13.27 -8.62 18.19
C ILE A 116 14.11 -9.69 17.47
N GLU A 117 13.73 -9.99 16.25
CA GLU A 117 14.51 -10.80 15.31
C GLU A 117 14.87 -9.96 14.11
N ALA A 118 16.04 -10.19 13.53
CA ALA A 118 16.58 -9.42 12.41
C ALA A 118 17.17 -10.31 11.32
N SER A 119 17.07 -9.87 10.08
CA SER A 119 17.72 -10.48 8.92
C SER A 119 18.33 -9.39 8.03
N LEU A 120 19.60 -9.50 7.73
CA LEU A 120 20.36 -8.55 6.91
C LEU A 120 20.24 -8.90 5.43
N GLY A 121 20.13 -7.88 4.61
CA GLY A 121 20.16 -7.97 3.14
C GLY A 121 20.37 -6.63 2.49
N VAL A 122 20.05 -6.55 1.20
CA VAL A 122 20.07 -5.31 0.42
C VAL A 122 18.72 -5.08 -0.25
N VAL A 123 18.44 -3.84 -0.63
CA VAL A 123 17.37 -3.55 -1.58
C VAL A 123 17.76 -4.12 -2.93
N SER A 124 17.14 -5.23 -3.34
CA SER A 124 17.43 -5.96 -4.57
C SER A 124 16.76 -5.34 -5.79
N ALA A 125 15.57 -4.79 -5.61
CA ALA A 125 14.80 -4.12 -6.68
C ALA A 125 13.75 -3.17 -6.09
N MET A 126 13.39 -2.21 -6.89
CA MET A 126 12.24 -1.33 -6.67
C MET A 126 11.36 -1.37 -7.92
N GLY A 127 10.07 -1.53 -7.75
CA GLY A 127 9.15 -1.65 -8.86
C GLY A 127 7.76 -1.13 -8.53
N GLY A 128 6.89 -1.16 -9.51
CA GLY A 128 5.48 -0.83 -9.43
C GLY A 128 4.94 -0.37 -10.79
N PRO A 129 3.64 -0.27 -10.92
CA PRO A 129 2.63 -0.74 -9.97
C PRO A 129 2.50 -2.28 -9.95
N LEU A 130 2.06 -2.83 -8.83
CA LEU A 130 1.77 -4.25 -8.68
C LEU A 130 0.27 -4.45 -8.46
N ARG A 131 -0.37 -5.26 -9.31
CA ARG A 131 -1.76 -5.67 -9.13
C ARG A 131 -1.89 -6.71 -8.03
N THR A 132 -2.86 -6.52 -7.16
CA THR A 132 -3.23 -7.45 -6.10
C THR A 132 -4.66 -7.93 -6.31
N PRO A 133 -5.10 -9.03 -5.67
CA PRO A 133 -6.50 -9.48 -5.78
C PRO A 133 -7.52 -8.41 -5.32
N HIS A 134 -7.10 -7.48 -4.48
CA HIS A 134 -7.97 -6.47 -3.87
C HIS A 134 -7.66 -5.04 -4.34
N GLY A 135 -6.76 -4.84 -5.30
CA GLY A 135 -6.39 -3.51 -5.81
C GLY A 135 -5.03 -3.48 -6.47
N SER A 136 -4.31 -2.39 -6.26
CA SER A 136 -2.93 -2.25 -6.71
C SER A 136 -2.13 -1.48 -5.66
N ILE A 137 -0.83 -1.70 -5.64
CA ILE A 137 0.15 -0.88 -4.94
C ILE A 137 1.03 -0.18 -5.98
N ASP A 138 1.21 1.12 -5.84
CA ASP A 138 1.91 1.94 -6.84
C ASP A 138 3.40 1.63 -6.90
N ARG A 139 3.98 1.26 -5.75
CA ARG A 139 5.40 0.93 -5.62
C ARG A 139 5.61 -0.17 -4.59
N TYR A 140 6.63 -1.00 -4.83
CA TYR A 140 7.10 -1.99 -3.86
C TYR A 140 8.63 -2.03 -3.85
N ILE A 141 9.17 -2.53 -2.75
CA ILE A 141 10.59 -2.82 -2.57
C ILE A 141 10.75 -4.34 -2.46
N ARG A 142 11.77 -4.87 -3.11
CA ARG A 142 12.23 -6.25 -2.92
C ARG A 142 13.58 -6.22 -2.23
N THR A 143 13.76 -7.14 -1.30
CA THR A 143 15.02 -7.35 -0.60
C THR A 143 15.39 -8.83 -0.64
N ASP A 144 16.65 -9.17 -0.50
CA ASP A 144 17.15 -10.53 -0.27
C ASP A 144 17.29 -10.85 1.23
N ALA A 145 17.01 -9.87 2.11
CA ALA A 145 16.82 -10.15 3.53
C ALA A 145 15.67 -11.17 3.68
N THR A 146 15.87 -12.20 4.50
CA THR A 146 14.87 -13.23 4.73
C THR A 146 13.88 -12.79 5.80
N PRO A 147 12.62 -12.46 5.46
CA PRO A 147 11.61 -12.21 6.47
C PRO A 147 11.12 -13.55 7.02
N TYR A 148 11.42 -13.81 8.29
CA TYR A 148 10.98 -15.03 9.00
C TYR A 148 9.47 -15.02 9.27
N PRO A 149 8.88 -16.19 9.60
CA PRO A 149 7.47 -16.26 10.01
C PRO A 149 7.16 -15.28 11.15
N GLY A 150 6.09 -14.47 10.97
CA GLY A 150 5.72 -13.44 11.93
C GLY A 150 6.33 -12.05 11.65
N PHE A 151 7.15 -11.88 10.62
CA PHE A 151 7.71 -10.57 10.23
C PHE A 151 6.71 -9.68 9.46
N SER A 152 5.63 -10.24 8.93
CA SER A 152 4.57 -9.44 8.29
C SER A 152 4.08 -8.33 9.20
N GLY A 153 4.00 -7.11 8.69
CA GLY A 153 3.69 -5.90 9.45
C GLY A 153 4.89 -5.26 10.14
N GLY A 154 6.03 -5.95 10.24
CA GLY A 154 7.27 -5.42 10.80
C GLY A 154 8.04 -4.56 9.80
N PRO A 155 9.02 -3.76 10.27
CA PRO A 155 9.76 -2.84 9.42
C PRO A 155 10.88 -3.52 8.61
N LEU A 156 11.12 -2.99 7.41
CA LEU A 156 12.42 -3.00 6.76
C LEU A 156 13.10 -1.68 7.11
N VAL A 157 14.31 -1.73 7.66
CA VAL A 157 15.03 -0.53 8.09
C VAL A 157 16.39 -0.39 7.41
N ASP A 158 16.88 0.83 7.32
CA ASP A 158 18.22 1.15 6.83
C ASP A 158 19.28 1.03 7.93
N ALA A 159 20.53 1.39 7.59
CA ALA A 159 21.66 1.37 8.52
C ALA A 159 21.59 2.41 9.65
N GLU A 160 20.65 3.37 9.58
CA GLU A 160 20.39 4.36 10.60
C GLU A 160 19.18 3.98 11.49
N GLY A 161 18.56 2.83 11.21
CA GLY A 161 17.36 2.34 11.91
C GLY A 161 16.08 3.08 11.53
N GLN A 162 16.08 3.81 10.40
CA GLN A 162 14.88 4.44 9.85
C GLN A 162 14.08 3.43 9.03
N VAL A 163 12.76 3.53 9.08
CA VAL A 163 11.88 2.57 8.40
C VAL A 163 11.80 2.88 6.91
N VAL A 164 12.36 2.01 6.09
CA VAL A 164 12.31 2.02 4.62
C VAL A 164 10.93 1.56 4.12
N GLY A 165 10.28 0.65 4.86
CA GLY A 165 8.95 0.18 4.52
C GLY A 165 8.44 -0.92 5.45
N VAL A 166 7.26 -1.45 5.12
CA VAL A 166 6.54 -2.48 5.88
C VAL A 166 6.63 -3.82 5.16
N ASN A 167 7.15 -4.84 5.83
CA ASN A 167 7.28 -6.18 5.26
C ASN A 167 5.91 -6.89 5.18
N THR A 168 5.65 -7.55 4.07
CA THR A 168 4.42 -8.32 3.87
C THR A 168 4.63 -9.56 3.02
N SER A 169 3.91 -10.64 3.33
CA SER A 169 3.77 -11.86 2.53
C SER A 169 2.35 -12.04 1.96
N GLY A 170 1.48 -11.03 2.09
CA GLY A 170 0.06 -11.11 1.72
C GLY A 170 -0.23 -11.13 0.22
N PHE A 171 0.75 -10.84 -0.63
CA PHE A 171 0.54 -10.74 -2.08
C PHE A 171 0.69 -12.06 -2.86
N GLY A 172 0.78 -13.19 -2.18
CA GLY A 172 0.80 -14.51 -2.80
C GLY A 172 1.83 -15.46 -2.19
N ARG A 173 1.69 -16.75 -2.49
CA ARG A 173 2.60 -17.77 -1.94
C ARG A 173 4.03 -17.56 -2.45
N GLY A 174 4.96 -17.41 -1.51
CA GLY A 174 6.38 -17.24 -1.80
C GLY A 174 6.79 -15.83 -2.28
N VAL A 175 5.84 -14.89 -2.32
CA VAL A 175 6.13 -13.49 -2.63
C VAL A 175 6.21 -12.70 -1.33
N VAL A 176 7.39 -12.23 -1.00
CA VAL A 176 7.59 -11.30 0.10
C VAL A 176 8.01 -9.97 -0.50
N LEU A 177 7.29 -8.93 -0.12
CA LEU A 177 7.53 -7.57 -0.56
C LEU A 177 7.60 -6.64 0.65
N THR A 178 8.15 -5.47 0.42
CA THR A 178 8.10 -4.37 1.38
C THR A 178 7.34 -3.21 0.75
N ILE A 179 6.33 -2.73 1.47
CA ILE A 179 5.54 -1.55 1.08
C ILE A 179 6.35 -0.32 1.49
N PRO A 180 6.74 0.58 0.55
CA PRO A 180 7.56 1.75 0.88
C PRO A 180 6.94 2.61 1.99
N ALA A 181 7.77 3.12 2.90
CA ALA A 181 7.32 3.87 4.07
C ALA A 181 6.49 5.10 3.70
N GLU A 182 6.90 5.87 2.68
CA GLU A 182 6.14 7.02 2.19
C GLU A 182 4.68 6.67 1.87
N TYR A 183 4.47 5.56 1.15
CA TYR A 183 3.13 5.08 0.80
C TYR A 183 2.42 4.50 2.03
N ALA A 184 3.11 3.71 2.84
CA ALA A 184 2.53 3.05 4.02
C ALA A 184 2.04 4.07 5.06
N TRP A 185 2.80 5.12 5.34
CA TRP A 185 2.40 6.20 6.27
C TRP A 185 1.20 6.98 5.75
N LYS A 186 1.16 7.31 4.45
CA LYS A 186 0.02 7.97 3.83
C LYS A 186 -1.27 7.13 3.95
N VAL A 187 -1.18 5.83 3.68
CA VAL A 187 -2.31 4.90 3.85
C VAL A 187 -2.70 4.80 5.34
N ALA A 188 -1.71 4.65 6.23
CA ALA A 188 -1.95 4.56 7.67
C ALA A 188 -2.70 5.77 8.23
N ASP A 189 -2.33 7.00 7.82
CA ASP A 189 -3.04 8.22 8.20
C ASP A 189 -4.50 8.22 7.72
N GLN A 190 -4.75 7.76 6.50
CA GLN A 190 -6.12 7.65 5.98
C GLN A 190 -6.94 6.62 6.76
N LEU A 191 -6.35 5.45 7.03
CA LEU A 191 -6.98 4.39 7.82
C LEU A 191 -7.30 4.85 9.24
N ALA A 192 -6.39 5.55 9.90
CA ALA A 192 -6.57 6.07 11.25
C ALA A 192 -7.72 7.09 11.37
N ARG A 193 -7.96 7.87 10.30
CA ARG A 193 -8.98 8.93 10.25
C ARG A 193 -10.33 8.45 9.72
N ALA A 194 -10.34 7.60 8.70
CA ALA A 194 -11.53 7.24 7.93
C ALA A 194 -11.90 5.75 8.00
N GLY A 195 -11.10 4.92 8.64
CA GLY A 195 -11.33 3.46 8.75
C GLY A 195 -11.03 2.66 7.49
N SER A 196 -11.00 3.31 6.33
CA SER A 196 -10.74 2.66 5.04
C SER A 196 -10.12 3.62 4.05
N VAL A 197 -9.41 3.09 3.06
CA VAL A 197 -8.98 3.84 1.88
C VAL A 197 -10.15 3.90 0.91
N LYS A 198 -10.69 5.08 0.68
CA LYS A 198 -11.73 5.26 -0.33
C LYS A 198 -11.12 5.00 -1.71
N ARG A 199 -11.60 3.98 -2.39
CA ARG A 199 -11.26 3.67 -3.77
C ARG A 199 -12.45 3.95 -4.66
N GLY A 200 -12.20 4.71 -5.71
CA GLY A 200 -13.23 5.02 -6.68
C GLY A 200 -13.66 3.77 -7.44
N TYR A 201 -14.93 3.74 -7.75
CA TYR A 201 -15.60 2.69 -8.49
C TYR A 201 -16.42 3.30 -9.62
N LEU A 202 -16.27 2.73 -10.80
CA LEU A 202 -17.04 3.11 -11.99
C LEU A 202 -18.04 2.04 -12.39
N GLY A 203 -17.77 0.77 -12.07
CA GLY A 203 -18.59 -0.37 -12.52
C GLY A 203 -18.37 -0.72 -13.98
N VAL A 204 -17.12 -0.71 -14.42
CA VAL A 204 -16.74 -1.10 -15.78
C VAL A 204 -15.71 -2.21 -15.78
N ARG A 205 -15.73 -3.02 -16.86
CA ARG A 205 -14.57 -3.82 -17.26
C ARG A 205 -14.03 -3.22 -18.55
N SER A 206 -12.71 -3.15 -18.66
CA SER A 206 -12.06 -2.54 -19.80
C SER A 206 -10.80 -3.30 -20.20
N GLU A 207 -10.41 -3.13 -21.47
CA GLU A 207 -9.19 -3.69 -22.05
C GLU A 207 -8.37 -2.54 -22.64
N ALA A 208 -7.05 -2.61 -22.50
CA ALA A 208 -6.16 -1.64 -23.13
C ALA A 208 -6.16 -1.88 -24.66
N VAL A 209 -6.36 -0.82 -25.42
CA VAL A 209 -6.40 -0.86 -26.90
C VAL A 209 -5.56 0.28 -27.47
N GLU A 210 -4.97 0.05 -28.64
CA GLU A 210 -4.33 1.09 -29.43
C GLU A 210 -5.39 2.00 -30.04
N LEU A 211 -5.11 3.31 -30.03
CA LEU A 211 -5.99 4.29 -30.65
C LEU A 211 -5.64 4.48 -32.13
N PRO A 212 -6.63 4.48 -33.02
CA PRO A 212 -6.42 4.83 -34.43
C PRO A 212 -5.78 6.22 -34.57
N GLU A 213 -4.93 6.40 -35.59
CA GLU A 213 -4.22 7.67 -35.81
C GLU A 213 -5.15 8.90 -35.90
N ASP A 214 -6.30 8.73 -36.52
CA ASP A 214 -7.30 9.81 -36.67
C ASP A 214 -7.91 10.18 -35.31
N ALA A 215 -8.18 9.20 -34.44
CA ALA A 215 -8.66 9.46 -33.09
C ALA A 215 -7.58 10.16 -32.23
N GLN A 216 -6.30 9.81 -32.40
CA GLN A 216 -5.20 10.49 -31.71
C GLN A 216 -5.10 11.98 -32.13
N LYS A 217 -5.32 12.29 -33.41
CA LYS A 217 -5.36 13.69 -33.91
C LYS A 217 -6.52 14.48 -33.29
N ASP A 218 -7.70 13.85 -33.20
CA ASP A 218 -8.90 14.49 -32.65
C ASP A 218 -8.77 14.78 -31.14
N LEU A 219 -8.00 13.97 -30.40
CA LEU A 219 -7.71 14.22 -28.98
C LEU A 219 -6.79 15.42 -28.71
N LYS A 220 -6.13 15.97 -29.76
CA LYS A 220 -5.19 17.11 -29.68
C LYS A 220 -4.04 16.89 -28.65
N ARG A 221 -3.70 15.64 -28.36
CA ARG A 221 -2.60 15.24 -27.49
C ARG A 221 -1.96 13.95 -27.97
N LYS A 222 -0.71 13.72 -27.58
CA LYS A 222 -0.01 12.45 -27.88
C LYS A 222 -0.49 11.37 -26.88
N GLN A 223 -1.40 10.51 -27.33
CA GLN A 223 -1.87 9.38 -26.56
C GLN A 223 -2.10 8.21 -27.54
N ALA A 224 -1.30 7.14 -27.39
CA ALA A 224 -1.34 5.98 -28.29
C ALA A 224 -2.37 4.93 -27.89
N THR A 225 -2.77 4.90 -26.61
CA THR A 225 -3.62 3.86 -26.04
C THR A 225 -4.74 4.45 -25.20
N GLY A 226 -5.80 3.64 -24.99
CA GLY A 226 -6.93 3.96 -24.12
C GLY A 226 -7.58 2.67 -23.62
N LEU A 227 -8.65 2.78 -22.87
CA LEU A 227 -9.34 1.65 -22.24
C LEU A 227 -10.71 1.42 -22.86
N LEU A 228 -10.83 0.40 -23.71
CA LEU A 228 -12.10 -0.04 -24.31
C LEU A 228 -13.00 -0.62 -23.22
N LEU A 229 -14.20 -0.07 -23.03
CA LEU A 229 -15.20 -0.60 -22.13
C LEU A 229 -15.86 -1.83 -22.74
N VAL A 230 -15.59 -3.01 -22.16
CA VAL A 230 -16.15 -4.29 -22.59
C VAL A 230 -17.36 -4.72 -21.77
N SER A 231 -17.57 -4.09 -20.61
CA SER A 231 -18.77 -4.28 -19.78
C SER A 231 -19.05 -3.02 -18.97
N VAL A 232 -20.32 -2.71 -18.79
CA VAL A 232 -20.81 -1.66 -17.86
C VAL A 232 -21.85 -2.33 -16.95
N GLU A 233 -21.64 -2.24 -15.64
CA GLU A 233 -22.51 -2.85 -14.65
C GLU A 233 -23.80 -2.04 -14.48
N ARG A 234 -24.92 -2.74 -14.26
CA ARG A 234 -26.21 -2.08 -14.00
C ARG A 234 -26.17 -1.30 -12.70
N LYS A 235 -26.79 -0.14 -12.67
CA LYS A 235 -26.85 0.79 -11.51
C LYS A 235 -25.47 1.25 -11.05
N SER A 236 -24.46 1.17 -11.91
CA SER A 236 -23.12 1.67 -11.63
C SER A 236 -22.98 3.17 -11.91
N PRO A 237 -21.94 3.82 -11.38
CA PRO A 237 -21.57 5.18 -11.76
C PRO A 237 -21.41 5.38 -13.26
N ALA A 238 -20.79 4.43 -13.96
CA ALA A 238 -20.61 4.49 -15.41
C ALA A 238 -21.95 4.46 -16.17
N GLU A 239 -22.88 3.57 -15.80
CA GLU A 239 -24.21 3.53 -16.40
C GLU A 239 -24.98 4.83 -16.15
N SER A 240 -24.96 5.32 -14.90
CA SER A 240 -25.62 6.59 -14.51
C SER A 240 -24.99 7.79 -15.24
N GLY A 241 -23.70 7.75 -15.51
CA GLY A 241 -22.96 8.75 -16.28
C GLY A 241 -23.03 8.53 -17.80
N HIS A 242 -23.91 7.62 -18.28
CA HIS A 242 -24.16 7.34 -19.70
C HIS A 242 -22.95 6.78 -20.47
N LEU A 243 -21.99 6.17 -19.80
CA LEU A 243 -20.96 5.37 -20.45
C LEU A 243 -21.56 4.04 -20.93
N ILE A 244 -21.12 3.57 -22.09
CA ILE A 244 -21.62 2.35 -22.71
C ILE A 244 -20.48 1.42 -23.14
N VAL A 245 -20.82 0.14 -23.36
CA VAL A 245 -19.88 -0.82 -23.98
C VAL A 245 -19.51 -0.33 -25.36
N GLY A 246 -18.23 -0.38 -25.70
CA GLY A 246 -17.66 0.15 -26.95
C GLY A 246 -17.09 1.57 -26.84
N ASP A 247 -17.31 2.29 -25.75
CA ASP A 247 -16.57 3.51 -25.47
C ASP A 247 -15.10 3.18 -25.18
N ILE A 248 -14.19 4.02 -25.65
CA ILE A 248 -12.78 3.95 -25.26
C ILE A 248 -12.51 5.11 -24.33
N LEU A 249 -12.31 4.84 -23.05
CA LEU A 249 -11.94 5.85 -22.05
C LEU A 249 -10.51 6.32 -22.34
N VAL A 250 -10.35 7.63 -22.55
CA VAL A 250 -9.08 8.26 -22.91
C VAL A 250 -8.67 9.38 -21.94
N GLY A 251 -9.57 9.82 -21.05
CA GLY A 251 -9.26 10.85 -20.08
C GLY A 251 -10.20 10.89 -18.88
N ILE A 252 -9.72 11.38 -17.76
CA ILE A 252 -10.48 11.68 -16.54
C ILE A 252 -9.99 13.00 -15.97
N ASP A 253 -10.90 13.92 -15.67
CA ASP A 253 -10.61 15.25 -15.11
C ASP A 253 -9.50 16.01 -15.87
N GLY A 254 -9.57 15.93 -17.21
CA GLY A 254 -8.59 16.57 -18.12
C GLY A 254 -7.23 15.86 -18.19
N GLN A 255 -7.01 14.78 -17.47
CA GLN A 255 -5.78 13.99 -17.49
C GLN A 255 -5.90 12.78 -18.41
N PRO A 256 -4.88 12.48 -19.24
CA PRO A 256 -4.88 11.32 -20.11
C PRO A 256 -4.97 9.99 -19.33
N VAL A 257 -5.73 9.02 -19.84
CA VAL A 257 -5.83 7.66 -19.31
C VAL A 257 -5.38 6.67 -20.38
N PRO A 258 -4.07 6.38 -20.49
CA PRO A 258 -3.54 5.43 -21.45
C PRO A 258 -3.75 3.97 -21.05
N ASP A 259 -3.84 3.68 -19.74
CA ASP A 259 -3.88 2.34 -19.17
C ASP A 259 -4.66 2.29 -17.85
N HIS A 260 -4.78 1.07 -17.29
CA HIS A 260 -5.51 0.84 -16.05
C HIS A 260 -4.81 1.45 -14.84
N ASP A 261 -3.48 1.52 -14.84
CA ASP A 261 -2.72 1.99 -13.68
C ASP A 261 -2.96 3.48 -13.49
N VAL A 262 -2.95 4.25 -14.58
CA VAL A 262 -3.30 5.67 -14.57
C VAL A 262 -4.77 5.87 -14.20
N LEU A 263 -5.70 5.05 -14.72
CA LEU A 263 -7.11 5.13 -14.33
C LEU A 263 -7.28 4.91 -12.83
N PHE A 264 -6.66 3.86 -12.26
CA PHE A 264 -6.77 3.58 -10.82
C PHE A 264 -6.15 4.67 -9.95
N ALA A 265 -5.03 5.25 -10.38
CA ALA A 265 -4.42 6.38 -9.66
C ALA A 265 -5.38 7.58 -9.57
N HIS A 266 -6.12 7.87 -10.64
CA HIS A 266 -7.13 8.94 -10.67
C HIS A 266 -8.43 8.60 -9.90
N LEU A 267 -8.70 7.33 -9.63
CA LEU A 267 -9.88 6.87 -8.91
C LEU A 267 -9.64 6.69 -7.39
N THR A 268 -8.56 7.26 -6.83
CA THR A 268 -8.25 7.14 -5.40
C THR A 268 -8.44 8.45 -4.64
N GLY A 269 -8.73 8.34 -3.34
CA GLY A 269 -8.78 9.48 -2.42
C GLY A 269 -10.02 10.37 -2.62
N ASP A 270 -9.77 11.68 -2.75
CA ASP A 270 -10.82 12.71 -2.71
C ASP A 270 -11.76 12.75 -3.91
N VAL A 271 -11.52 11.94 -4.94
CA VAL A 271 -12.39 11.87 -6.12
C VAL A 271 -13.67 11.08 -5.87
N VAL A 272 -13.68 10.19 -4.86
CA VAL A 272 -14.85 9.37 -4.50
C VAL A 272 -15.98 10.26 -4.01
N GLY A 273 -17.16 10.11 -4.64
CA GLY A 273 -18.35 10.94 -4.39
C GLY A 273 -18.36 12.25 -5.15
N LYS A 274 -17.33 12.53 -5.97
CA LYS A 274 -17.33 13.72 -6.86
C LYS A 274 -17.74 13.33 -8.27
N THR A 275 -18.40 14.26 -8.94
CA THR A 275 -18.70 14.17 -10.35
C THR A 275 -17.53 14.73 -11.14
N VAL A 276 -16.89 13.89 -11.97
CA VAL A 276 -15.73 14.24 -12.78
C VAL A 276 -16.00 14.08 -14.27
N PRO A 277 -15.41 14.91 -15.13
CA PRO A 277 -15.50 14.75 -16.59
C PRO A 277 -14.67 13.54 -17.02
N MET A 278 -15.31 12.60 -17.71
CA MET A 278 -14.66 11.46 -18.35
C MET A 278 -14.69 11.66 -19.86
N GLU A 279 -13.51 11.66 -20.46
CA GLU A 279 -13.35 11.78 -21.91
C GLU A 279 -13.27 10.40 -22.52
N VAL A 280 -14.14 10.13 -23.49
CA VAL A 280 -14.20 8.85 -24.23
C VAL A 280 -14.19 9.08 -25.72
N LEU A 281 -13.74 8.08 -26.47
CA LEU A 281 -14.00 7.98 -27.91
C LEU A 281 -15.22 7.08 -28.10
N ARG A 282 -16.31 7.67 -28.61
CA ARG A 282 -17.53 6.96 -28.98
C ARG A 282 -17.74 7.05 -30.48
N GLY A 283 -17.71 5.86 -31.17
CA GLY A 283 -17.73 5.85 -32.62
C GLY A 283 -16.54 6.59 -33.25
N GLY A 284 -15.36 6.57 -32.59
CA GLY A 284 -14.14 7.22 -33.02
C GLY A 284 -14.08 8.72 -32.76
N LYS A 285 -15.10 9.34 -32.14
CA LYS A 285 -15.15 10.79 -31.86
C LYS A 285 -15.04 11.09 -30.37
N PRO A 286 -14.23 12.08 -29.95
CA PRO A 286 -14.15 12.50 -28.55
C PRO A 286 -15.49 13.02 -28.04
N GLN A 287 -15.90 12.54 -26.88
CA GLN A 287 -17.06 13.01 -26.11
C GLN A 287 -16.72 13.05 -24.63
N VAL A 288 -17.37 13.94 -23.89
CA VAL A 288 -17.16 14.08 -22.44
C VAL A 288 -18.46 13.77 -21.72
N PHE A 289 -18.38 12.91 -20.72
CA PHE A 289 -19.49 12.54 -19.86
C PHE A 289 -19.17 12.90 -18.41
N MET A 290 -20.15 13.43 -17.69
CA MET A 290 -20.01 13.70 -16.27
C MET A 290 -20.39 12.46 -15.48
N VAL A 291 -19.44 11.89 -14.73
CA VAL A 291 -19.63 10.64 -14.00
C VAL A 291 -19.35 10.88 -12.52
N GLU A 292 -20.28 10.57 -11.65
CA GLU A 292 -20.04 10.55 -10.21
C GLU A 292 -19.27 9.30 -9.84
N VAL A 293 -18.07 9.47 -9.30
CA VAL A 293 -17.21 8.35 -8.90
C VAL A 293 -17.77 7.73 -7.63
N GLY A 294 -18.28 6.50 -7.73
CA GLY A 294 -18.77 5.75 -6.58
C GLY A 294 -17.65 5.29 -5.64
N ALA A 295 -18.00 4.90 -4.42
CA ALA A 295 -17.12 4.11 -3.59
C ALA A 295 -17.19 2.64 -4.02
N ARG A 296 -16.05 1.93 -4.02
CA ARG A 296 -16.04 0.49 -4.27
C ARG A 296 -16.81 -0.20 -3.15
N PRO A 297 -17.81 -1.07 -3.48
CA PRO A 297 -18.53 -1.85 -2.47
C PRO A 297 -17.60 -2.73 -1.64
#